data_1894387c92e4eaa2e5c54be18fdac268
#
_entry.id   1894387c92e4eaa2e5c54be18fdac268
#
_cell.length_a   1.000
_cell.length_b   1.000
_cell.length_c   1.000
_cell.angle_alpha   90.00
_cell.angle_beta   90.00
_cell.angle_gamma   90.00
#
_symmetry.space_group_name_H-M   'P 1'
#
loop_
_entity.id
_entity.type
_entity.pdbx_description
1 polymer ?
#
loop_
_entity_poly.entity_id
_entity_poly.type
_entity_poly.pdbx_seq_one_letter_code
_entity_poly.pdbx_strand_id
1 'polypeptide(L)'
;MKHAFLAFIAFAFCHILYAQPKVPNQPATDPANAEAPFMKFPTIPPFHLLGLDSSTYLTPADLKKGRKTIVMFFSPDCEHCKHQTEAILADFNDFKDMNIVMATYQPFSDMKEFNEHYKMTEHSNVKIGRDEKFVLPPFYKIHSLPYLALYDKKGNLITTFEGTQKTEVILNAFNGNGTASH
;
A
#
# COMPACT_ATOMS: atom_id res chain seq x y z
N MET A 1 50.02 11.25 -74.28
CA MET A 1 50.57 10.02 -73.71
C MET A 1 50.71 10.23 -72.19
N LYS A 2 49.77 9.90 -71.44
CA LYS A 2 49.81 9.88 -69.93
C LYS A 2 48.93 8.79 -69.45
N HIS A 3 49.48 7.70 -68.95
CA HIS A 3 48.84 6.57 -68.43
C HIS A 3 48.40 6.87 -66.98
N ALA A 4 47.08 6.83 -66.72
CA ALA A 4 46.51 6.90 -65.36
C ALA A 4 46.36 5.50 -64.81
N PHE A 5 47.13 5.20 -63.75
CA PHE A 5 46.98 3.96 -62.95
C PHE A 5 45.82 4.11 -61.97
N LEU A 6 44.74 3.33 -62.14
CA LEU A 6 43.66 3.22 -61.13
C LEU A 6 44.07 2.14 -60.11
N ALA A 7 44.35 2.55 -58.89
CA ALA A 7 44.56 1.64 -57.76
C ALA A 7 43.19 1.29 -57.13
N PHE A 8 42.76 0.03 -57.25
CA PHE A 8 41.62 -0.51 -56.57
C PHE A 8 42.01 -0.85 -55.11
N ILE A 9 41.50 -0.10 -54.14
CA ILE A 9 41.64 -0.43 -52.72
C ILE A 9 40.42 -1.32 -52.34
N ALA A 10 40.67 -2.63 -52.15
CA ALA A 10 39.69 -3.56 -51.64
C ALA A 10 39.57 -3.36 -50.11
N PHE A 11 38.43 -2.80 -49.69
CA PHE A 11 38.09 -2.67 -48.26
C PHE A 11 37.54 -4.03 -47.76
N ALA A 12 38.38 -4.77 -47.06
CA ALA A 12 37.95 -6.00 -46.40
C ALA A 12 37.15 -5.63 -45.16
N PHE A 13 35.79 -5.74 -45.22
CA PHE A 13 34.90 -5.57 -44.09
C PHE A 13 34.98 -6.79 -43.20
N CYS A 14 35.76 -6.69 -42.11
CA CYS A 14 35.84 -7.72 -41.10
C CYS A 14 34.57 -7.63 -40.23
N HIS A 15 33.56 -8.50 -40.48
CA HIS A 15 32.38 -8.63 -39.65
C HIS A 15 32.77 -9.33 -38.35
N ILE A 16 32.97 -8.56 -37.28
CA ILE A 16 33.11 -9.10 -35.92
C ILE A 16 31.70 -9.50 -35.46
N LEU A 17 31.44 -10.80 -35.50
CA LEU A 17 30.27 -11.37 -34.84
C LEU A 17 30.40 -11.19 -33.32
N TYR A 18 29.74 -10.18 -32.77
CA TYR A 18 29.55 -10.10 -31.33
C TYR A 18 28.57 -11.20 -30.93
N ALA A 19 29.09 -12.29 -30.35
CA ALA A 19 28.27 -13.26 -29.63
C ALA A 19 27.66 -12.57 -28.43
N GLN A 20 26.35 -12.30 -28.46
CA GLN A 20 25.64 -11.77 -27.29
C GLN A 20 25.67 -12.85 -26.20
N PRO A 21 26.03 -12.51 -24.96
CA PRO A 21 25.94 -13.46 -23.85
C PRO A 21 24.49 -13.87 -23.69
N LYS A 22 24.22 -15.19 -23.78
CA LYS A 22 22.93 -15.78 -23.52
C LYS A 22 22.59 -15.52 -22.07
N VAL A 23 21.72 -14.52 -21.80
CA VAL A 23 21.14 -14.29 -20.47
C VAL A 23 20.39 -15.58 -20.10
N PRO A 24 20.67 -16.22 -18.95
CA PRO A 24 19.92 -17.38 -18.53
C PRO A 24 18.43 -17.00 -18.50
N ASN A 25 17.57 -17.81 -19.13
CA ASN A 25 16.11 -17.67 -19.01
C ASN A 25 15.75 -17.81 -17.53
N GLN A 26 15.73 -16.70 -16.79
CA GLN A 26 14.95 -16.64 -15.57
C GLN A 26 13.50 -16.80 -16.00
N PRO A 27 12.76 -17.76 -15.43
CA PRO A 27 11.32 -17.81 -15.67
C PRO A 27 10.76 -16.47 -15.27
N ALA A 28 10.15 -15.77 -16.23
CA ALA A 28 9.40 -14.56 -15.94
C ALA A 28 8.29 -14.98 -14.97
N THR A 29 8.45 -14.69 -13.70
CA THR A 29 7.37 -14.82 -12.73
C THR A 29 6.29 -13.85 -13.19
N ASP A 30 5.17 -14.42 -13.64
CA ASP A 30 3.98 -13.67 -14.00
C ASP A 30 3.66 -12.72 -12.83
N PRO A 31 3.65 -11.38 -13.05
CA PRO A 31 3.36 -10.43 -11.99
C PRO A 31 2.01 -10.67 -11.32
N ALA A 32 1.08 -11.36 -12.00
CA ALA A 32 -0.20 -11.78 -11.41
C ALA A 32 -0.05 -12.87 -10.34
N ASN A 33 0.99 -13.73 -10.44
CA ASN A 33 1.27 -14.82 -9.50
C ASN A 33 2.34 -14.47 -8.44
N ALA A 34 2.90 -13.27 -8.46
CA ALA A 34 3.85 -12.84 -7.44
C ALA A 34 3.13 -12.72 -6.09
N GLU A 35 3.69 -13.31 -5.04
CA GLU A 35 3.21 -13.17 -3.67
C GLU A 35 3.11 -11.68 -3.27
N ALA A 36 2.04 -11.30 -2.57
CA ALA A 36 1.86 -9.92 -2.14
C ALA A 36 3.00 -9.49 -1.20
N PRO A 37 3.57 -8.28 -1.37
CA PRO A 37 4.68 -7.82 -0.53
C PRO A 37 4.43 -7.92 0.96
N PHE A 38 3.19 -7.70 1.44
CA PHE A 38 2.85 -7.79 2.86
C PHE A 38 2.99 -9.20 3.44
N MET A 39 2.88 -10.26 2.63
CA MET A 39 3.09 -11.64 3.07
C MET A 39 4.58 -11.92 3.30
N LYS A 40 5.43 -11.32 2.47
CA LYS A 40 6.90 -11.42 2.61
C LYS A 40 7.44 -10.52 3.72
N PHE A 41 6.81 -9.37 3.94
CA PHE A 41 7.18 -8.38 4.95
C PHE A 41 5.96 -8.10 5.85
N PRO A 42 5.61 -9.03 6.77
CA PRO A 42 4.40 -8.96 7.57
C PRO A 42 4.52 -7.95 8.73
N THR A 43 4.92 -6.74 8.43
CA THR A 43 5.05 -5.63 9.38
C THR A 43 4.39 -4.38 8.81
N ILE A 44 4.11 -3.39 9.67
CA ILE A 44 3.58 -2.10 9.21
C ILE A 44 4.49 -1.56 8.09
N PRO A 45 3.94 -1.31 6.87
CA PRO A 45 4.73 -0.81 5.75
C PRO A 45 5.27 0.60 6.02
N PRO A 46 6.38 0.98 5.41
CA PRO A 46 6.94 2.33 5.53
C PRO A 46 6.11 3.34 4.71
N PHE A 47 4.87 3.60 5.15
CA PHE A 47 4.00 4.58 4.50
C PHE A 47 4.48 6.01 4.75
N HIS A 48 4.10 6.90 3.83
CA HIS A 48 4.38 8.32 3.87
C HIS A 48 3.15 9.06 3.31
N LEU A 49 2.20 9.38 4.19
CA LEU A 49 0.89 9.88 3.82
C LEU A 49 0.82 11.39 4.04
N LEU A 50 0.40 12.16 3.05
CA LEU A 50 0.18 13.59 3.18
C LEU A 50 -1.00 13.85 4.12
N GLY A 51 -0.75 14.59 5.20
CA GLY A 51 -1.75 14.93 6.21
C GLY A 51 -2.74 15.99 5.74
N LEU A 52 -3.77 16.23 6.55
CA LEU A 52 -4.86 17.18 6.24
C LEU A 52 -4.43 18.65 6.14
N ASP A 53 -3.26 19.00 6.64
CA ASP A 53 -2.67 20.33 6.52
C ASP A 53 -1.94 20.55 5.18
N SER A 54 -1.93 19.54 4.30
CA SER A 54 -1.27 19.55 2.99
C SER A 54 0.25 19.84 3.02
N SER A 55 0.91 19.69 4.16
CA SER A 55 2.32 20.03 4.36
C SER A 55 3.09 19.02 5.19
N THR A 56 2.46 18.41 6.18
CA THR A 56 3.09 17.38 7.02
C THR A 56 2.79 15.98 6.49
N TYR A 57 3.69 15.06 6.81
CA TYR A 57 3.55 13.67 6.41
C TYR A 57 3.45 12.76 7.62
N LEU A 58 2.44 11.92 7.61
CA LEU A 58 2.28 10.83 8.57
C LEU A 58 3.13 9.63 8.15
N THR A 59 3.90 9.11 9.08
CA THR A 59 4.75 7.93 8.93
C THR A 59 4.48 6.92 10.05
N PRO A 60 4.98 5.68 9.97
CA PRO A 60 4.89 4.74 11.09
C PRO A 60 5.52 5.24 12.40
N ALA A 61 6.47 6.17 12.34
CA ALA A 61 7.10 6.76 13.53
C ALA A 61 6.14 7.62 14.36
N ASP A 62 5.05 8.12 13.75
CA ASP A 62 4.04 8.95 14.40
C ASP A 62 2.98 8.14 15.16
N LEU A 63 3.06 6.81 15.07
CA LEU A 63 2.16 5.91 15.79
C LEU A 63 2.61 5.71 17.23
N LYS A 64 1.64 5.66 18.14
CA LYS A 64 1.91 5.38 19.55
C LYS A 64 2.44 3.96 19.70
N LYS A 65 3.67 3.82 20.22
CA LYS A 65 4.31 2.51 20.45
C LYS A 65 3.52 1.66 21.45
N GLY A 66 3.59 0.35 21.25
CA GLY A 66 2.96 -0.62 22.17
C GLY A 66 1.43 -0.70 22.04
N ARG A 67 0.85 -0.12 20.99
CA ARG A 67 -0.57 -0.20 20.68
C ARG A 67 -0.80 -1.10 19.47
N LYS A 68 -1.93 -1.82 19.47
CA LYS A 68 -2.46 -2.47 18.27
C LYS A 68 -2.72 -1.42 17.20
N THR A 69 -2.55 -1.75 15.93
CA THR A 69 -2.73 -0.79 14.84
C THR A 69 -3.66 -1.36 13.78
N ILE A 70 -4.58 -0.53 13.32
CA ILE A 70 -5.42 -0.77 12.15
C ILE A 70 -4.94 0.18 11.05
N VAL A 71 -4.59 -0.36 9.88
CA VAL A 71 -4.41 0.42 8.66
C VAL A 71 -5.61 0.14 7.77
N MET A 72 -6.45 1.15 7.56
CA MET A 72 -7.62 1.10 6.69
C MET A 72 -7.33 1.87 5.41
N PHE A 73 -7.32 1.18 4.27
CA PHE A 73 -7.27 1.84 2.98
C PHE A 73 -8.70 1.99 2.44
N PHE A 74 -9.06 3.20 2.01
CA PHE A 74 -10.43 3.54 1.69
C PHE A 74 -10.56 4.52 0.51
N SER A 75 -11.78 4.66 -0.02
CA SER A 75 -12.17 5.76 -0.88
C SER A 75 -13.31 6.56 -0.21
N PRO A 76 -13.26 7.91 -0.22
CA PRO A 76 -14.34 8.75 0.29
C PRO A 76 -15.70 8.48 -0.34
N ASP A 77 -15.72 8.10 -1.63
CA ASP A 77 -16.96 7.82 -2.38
C ASP A 77 -17.51 6.40 -2.17
N CYS A 78 -16.74 5.53 -1.51
CA CYS A 78 -17.11 4.12 -1.34
C CYS A 78 -18.11 3.96 -0.19
N GLU A 79 -19.34 3.51 -0.48
CA GLU A 79 -20.38 3.29 0.53
C GLU A 79 -19.95 2.28 1.60
N HIS A 80 -19.28 1.18 1.22
CA HIS A 80 -18.75 0.21 2.17
C HIS A 80 -17.70 0.81 3.11
N CYS A 81 -16.92 1.78 2.64
CA CYS A 81 -15.95 2.51 3.46
C CYS A 81 -16.64 3.45 4.45
N LYS A 82 -17.70 4.10 4.04
CA LYS A 82 -18.53 4.95 4.90
C LYS A 82 -19.14 4.11 6.01
N HIS A 83 -19.79 3.00 5.67
CA HIS A 83 -20.36 2.07 6.65
C HIS A 83 -19.32 1.52 7.62
N GLN A 84 -18.12 1.16 7.14
CA GLN A 84 -17.04 0.71 8.03
C GLN A 84 -16.59 1.81 9.00
N THR A 85 -16.51 3.05 8.51
CA THR A 85 -16.16 4.19 9.34
C THR A 85 -17.21 4.45 10.42
N GLU A 86 -18.50 4.43 10.04
CA GLU A 86 -19.63 4.58 10.95
C GLU A 86 -19.65 3.49 12.02
N ALA A 87 -19.41 2.23 11.64
CA ALA A 87 -19.35 1.12 12.58
C ALA A 87 -18.20 1.30 13.60
N ILE A 88 -17.01 1.70 13.15
CA ILE A 88 -15.87 1.98 14.04
C ILE A 88 -16.20 3.16 14.98
N LEU A 89 -16.89 4.19 14.50
CA LEU A 89 -17.28 5.35 15.31
C LEU A 89 -18.35 4.99 16.35
N ALA A 90 -19.32 4.13 15.98
CA ALA A 90 -20.37 3.67 16.90
C ALA A 90 -19.79 2.91 18.10
N ASP A 91 -18.76 2.08 17.85
CA ASP A 91 -18.09 1.26 18.86
C ASP A 91 -16.73 1.85 19.28
N PHE A 92 -16.53 3.17 19.12
CA PHE A 92 -15.22 3.79 19.24
C PHE A 92 -14.52 3.54 20.57
N ASN A 93 -15.25 3.35 21.64
CA ASN A 93 -14.68 3.02 22.97
C ASN A 93 -13.79 1.79 22.96
N ASP A 94 -14.09 0.80 22.11
CA ASP A 94 -13.32 -0.44 21.98
C ASP A 94 -12.04 -0.24 21.16
N PHE A 95 -11.98 0.84 20.38
CA PHE A 95 -10.85 1.19 19.50
C PHE A 95 -9.95 2.32 20.07
N LYS A 96 -10.33 2.98 21.16
CA LYS A 96 -9.65 4.17 21.69
C LYS A 96 -8.17 3.96 22.04
N ASP A 97 -7.78 2.72 22.38
CA ASP A 97 -6.42 2.35 22.75
C ASP A 97 -5.59 1.78 21.59
N MET A 98 -6.12 1.81 20.38
CA MET A 98 -5.45 1.37 19.16
C MET A 98 -4.96 2.59 18.35
N ASN A 99 -3.98 2.41 17.48
CA ASN A 99 -3.73 3.35 16.41
C ASN A 99 -4.66 3.02 15.25
N ILE A 100 -5.30 4.01 14.65
CA ILE A 100 -6.10 3.87 13.44
C ILE A 100 -5.49 4.79 12.38
N VAL A 101 -4.97 4.22 11.31
CA VAL A 101 -4.45 4.91 10.14
C VAL A 101 -5.43 4.74 9.00
N MET A 102 -6.01 5.82 8.55
CA MET A 102 -6.89 5.85 7.38
C MET A 102 -6.12 6.44 6.19
N ALA A 103 -5.95 5.65 5.14
CA ALA A 103 -5.20 6.04 3.96
C ALA A 103 -6.07 6.00 2.71
N THR A 104 -5.94 7.00 1.85
CA THR A 104 -6.59 7.06 0.55
C THR A 104 -5.64 7.63 -0.49
N TYR A 105 -5.82 7.28 -1.76
CA TYR A 105 -5.11 7.93 -2.88
C TYR A 105 -5.99 8.97 -3.59
N GLN A 106 -7.26 9.08 -3.19
CA GLN A 106 -8.21 10.00 -3.80
C GLN A 106 -7.78 11.47 -3.66
N PRO A 107 -8.40 12.41 -4.39
CA PRO A 107 -8.09 13.83 -4.29
C PRO A 107 -8.06 14.32 -2.84
N PHE A 108 -7.17 15.26 -2.57
CA PHE A 108 -7.01 15.84 -1.22
C PHE A 108 -8.30 16.48 -0.70
N SER A 109 -9.06 17.13 -1.60
CA SER A 109 -10.38 17.73 -1.29
C SER A 109 -11.33 16.70 -0.70
N ASP A 110 -11.43 15.54 -1.34
CA ASP A 110 -12.39 14.49 -1.00
C ASP A 110 -12.02 13.83 0.34
N MET A 111 -10.72 13.61 0.57
CA MET A 111 -10.21 13.16 1.86
C MET A 111 -10.54 14.16 2.99
N LYS A 112 -10.37 15.45 2.72
CA LYS A 112 -10.66 16.51 3.68
C LYS A 112 -12.14 16.57 4.00
N GLU A 113 -13.01 16.56 2.99
CA GLU A 113 -14.47 16.55 3.17
C GLU A 113 -14.92 15.31 3.96
N PHE A 114 -14.36 14.14 3.66
CA PHE A 114 -14.62 12.91 4.42
C PHE A 114 -14.26 13.07 5.90
N ASN A 115 -13.08 13.62 6.19
CA ASN A 115 -12.67 13.88 7.57
C ASN A 115 -13.57 14.91 8.27
N GLU A 116 -13.99 15.97 7.59
CA GLU A 116 -14.89 16.99 8.13
C GLU A 116 -16.26 16.40 8.45
N HIS A 117 -16.75 15.48 7.60
CA HIS A 117 -18.04 14.81 7.79
C HIS A 117 -18.02 13.86 9.00
N TYR A 118 -17.04 12.98 9.05
CA TYR A 118 -16.94 11.94 10.08
C TYR A 118 -16.14 12.36 11.32
N LYS A 119 -15.49 13.51 11.28
CA LYS A 119 -14.69 14.10 12.37
C LYS A 119 -13.61 13.15 12.92
N MET A 120 -13.07 12.32 12.04
CA MET A 120 -12.15 11.24 12.45
C MET A 120 -10.96 11.72 13.26
N THR A 121 -10.39 12.87 12.92
CA THR A 121 -9.22 13.43 13.61
C THR A 121 -9.53 14.15 14.91
N GLU A 122 -10.81 14.30 15.31
CA GLU A 122 -11.16 14.66 16.69
C GLU A 122 -10.76 13.56 17.69
N HIS A 123 -10.59 12.34 17.21
CA HIS A 123 -10.06 11.22 17.97
C HIS A 123 -8.53 11.16 17.87
N SER A 124 -7.84 11.41 18.97
CA SER A 124 -6.37 11.56 19.03
C SER A 124 -5.56 10.34 18.56
N ASN A 125 -6.19 9.17 18.50
CA ASN A 125 -5.61 7.91 18.05
C ASN A 125 -5.91 7.59 16.56
N VAL A 126 -6.69 8.44 15.88
CA VAL A 126 -6.97 8.35 14.45
C VAL A 126 -6.06 9.30 13.69
N LYS A 127 -5.49 8.80 12.61
CA LYS A 127 -4.69 9.55 11.66
C LYS A 127 -5.25 9.29 10.27
N ILE A 128 -5.42 10.35 9.48
CA ILE A 128 -5.87 10.25 8.10
C ILE A 128 -4.85 10.93 7.19
N GLY A 129 -4.57 10.33 6.03
CA GLY A 129 -3.62 10.90 5.09
C GLY A 129 -3.73 10.32 3.68
N ARG A 130 -3.21 11.08 2.72
CA ARG A 130 -3.23 10.73 1.30
C ARG A 130 -1.94 9.99 0.91
N ASP A 131 -2.10 8.82 0.35
CA ASP A 131 -1.02 8.02 -0.25
C ASP A 131 -0.75 8.53 -1.68
N GLU A 132 -0.03 9.66 -1.78
CA GLU A 132 0.25 10.31 -3.06
C GLU A 132 1.09 9.46 -4.01
N LYS A 133 1.91 8.56 -3.47
CA LYS A 133 2.81 7.70 -4.22
C LYS A 133 2.19 6.36 -4.56
N PHE A 134 0.95 6.12 -4.17
CA PHE A 134 0.25 4.86 -4.41
C PHE A 134 1.05 3.64 -3.92
N VAL A 135 1.59 3.72 -2.70
CA VAL A 135 2.46 2.68 -2.12
C VAL A 135 1.65 1.53 -1.52
N LEU A 136 0.57 1.85 -0.79
CA LEU A 136 -0.19 0.87 -0.02
C LEU A 136 -0.98 -0.11 -0.90
N PRO A 137 -1.69 0.30 -1.98
CA PRO A 137 -2.46 -0.64 -2.78
C PRO A 137 -1.65 -1.78 -3.39
N PRO A 138 -0.49 -1.57 -4.03
CA PRO A 138 0.31 -2.67 -4.53
C PRO A 138 1.02 -3.45 -3.41
N PHE A 139 1.34 -2.82 -2.27
CA PHE A 139 1.92 -3.51 -1.12
C PHE A 139 0.99 -4.59 -0.57
N TYR A 140 -0.28 -4.27 -0.43
CA TYR A 140 -1.30 -5.18 0.08
C TYR A 140 -1.99 -6.01 -1.02
N LYS A 141 -1.77 -5.71 -2.31
CA LYS A 141 -2.56 -6.25 -3.44
C LYS A 141 -4.06 -6.05 -3.21
N ILE A 142 -4.48 -4.83 -2.91
CA ILE A 142 -5.87 -4.48 -2.59
C ILE A 142 -6.76 -4.71 -3.83
N HIS A 143 -7.82 -5.52 -3.68
CA HIS A 143 -8.81 -5.76 -4.73
C HIS A 143 -10.17 -5.12 -4.39
N SER A 144 -10.50 -5.01 -3.11
CA SER A 144 -11.78 -4.47 -2.63
C SER A 144 -11.59 -3.50 -1.48
N LEU A 145 -12.49 -2.51 -1.38
CA LEU A 145 -12.50 -1.50 -0.32
C LEU A 145 -13.75 -1.66 0.57
N PRO A 146 -13.63 -1.26 1.86
CA PRO A 146 -12.41 -0.91 2.55
C PRO A 146 -11.45 -2.09 2.69
N TYR A 147 -10.15 -1.82 2.73
CA TYR A 147 -9.15 -2.83 3.07
C TYR A 147 -8.62 -2.54 4.47
N LEU A 148 -8.59 -3.54 5.34
CA LEU A 148 -8.09 -3.40 6.71
C LEU A 148 -6.89 -4.33 6.91
N ALA A 149 -5.78 -3.81 7.41
CA ALA A 149 -4.64 -4.60 7.89
C ALA A 149 -4.49 -4.38 9.39
N LEU A 150 -4.49 -5.48 10.14
CA LEU A 150 -4.43 -5.47 11.60
C LEU A 150 -3.06 -5.88 12.08
N TYR A 151 -2.48 -5.08 12.97
CA TYR A 151 -1.13 -5.29 13.50
C TYR A 151 -1.13 -5.39 15.01
N ASP A 152 -0.30 -6.27 15.55
CA ASP A 152 -0.08 -6.42 16.98
C ASP A 152 0.64 -5.20 17.59
N LYS A 153 0.86 -5.23 18.90
CA LYS A 153 1.56 -4.16 19.64
C LYS A 153 3.02 -3.98 19.25
N LYS A 154 3.60 -4.95 18.54
CA LYS A 154 4.98 -4.91 18.03
C LYS A 154 5.04 -4.47 16.56
N GLY A 155 3.88 -4.31 15.91
CA GLY A 155 3.77 -3.95 14.50
C GLY A 155 3.84 -5.15 13.57
N ASN A 156 3.69 -6.39 14.05
CA ASN A 156 3.58 -7.57 13.21
C ASN A 156 2.14 -7.73 12.71
N LEU A 157 1.97 -8.12 11.47
CA LEU A 157 0.68 -8.36 10.85
C LEU A 157 -0.01 -9.55 11.54
N ILE A 158 -1.27 -9.35 11.93
CA ILE A 158 -2.14 -10.39 12.45
C ILE A 158 -2.97 -11.00 11.31
N THR A 159 -3.69 -10.14 10.58
CA THR A 159 -4.55 -10.53 9.45
C THR A 159 -4.94 -9.32 8.62
N THR A 160 -5.56 -9.57 7.46
CA THR A 160 -6.15 -8.56 6.61
C THR A 160 -7.60 -8.90 6.28
N PHE A 161 -8.39 -7.89 5.95
CA PHE A 161 -9.78 -8.04 5.50
C PHE A 161 -10.02 -7.16 4.29
N GLU A 162 -10.82 -7.64 3.36
CA GLU A 162 -11.39 -6.87 2.26
C GLU A 162 -12.90 -6.73 2.43
N GLY A 163 -13.42 -5.54 2.10
CA GLY A 163 -14.82 -5.20 2.33
C GLY A 163 -15.16 -4.90 3.79
N THR A 164 -16.41 -4.53 4.03
CA THR A 164 -16.91 -4.16 5.36
C THR A 164 -16.88 -5.33 6.32
N GLN A 165 -16.35 -5.11 7.51
CA GLN A 165 -16.31 -6.08 8.61
C GLN A 165 -17.13 -5.58 9.80
N LYS A 166 -17.78 -6.50 10.51
CA LYS A 166 -18.35 -6.19 11.82
C LYS A 166 -17.23 -5.83 12.80
N THR A 167 -17.45 -4.85 13.65
CA THR A 167 -16.47 -4.44 14.67
C THR A 167 -16.04 -5.57 15.58
N GLU A 168 -16.97 -6.45 15.95
CA GLU A 168 -16.69 -7.67 16.73
C GLU A 168 -15.67 -8.60 16.04
N VAL A 169 -15.74 -8.74 14.71
CA VAL A 169 -14.79 -9.56 13.93
C VAL A 169 -13.38 -8.96 13.99
N ILE A 170 -13.28 -7.63 13.84
CA ILE A 170 -12.03 -6.90 13.94
C ILE A 170 -11.42 -7.08 15.35
N LEU A 171 -12.22 -6.89 16.38
CA LEU A 171 -11.77 -6.99 17.77
C LEU A 171 -11.36 -8.42 18.14
N ASN A 172 -12.11 -9.43 17.68
CA ASN A 172 -11.80 -10.84 17.88
C ASN A 172 -10.49 -11.27 17.20
N ALA A 173 -10.20 -10.73 16.01
CA ALA A 173 -8.94 -11.00 15.34
C ALA A 173 -7.72 -10.54 16.17
N PHE A 174 -7.83 -9.43 16.87
CA PHE A 174 -6.81 -8.96 17.80
C PHE A 174 -6.61 -9.83 19.05
N ASN A 175 -7.58 -10.65 19.39
CA ASN A 175 -7.56 -11.53 20.58
C ASN A 175 -7.15 -12.98 20.23
N GLY A 176 -6.76 -13.25 18.99
CA GLY A 176 -6.38 -14.60 18.53
C GLY A 176 -7.58 -15.53 18.27
N ASN A 177 -8.80 -15.01 18.35
CA ASN A 177 -10.04 -15.76 18.12
C ASN A 177 -10.58 -15.62 16.68
N GLY A 178 -9.80 -15.00 15.78
CA GLY A 178 -10.15 -14.82 14.37
C GLY A 178 -9.68 -16.01 13.55
N THR A 179 -10.61 -16.73 12.92
CA THR A 179 -10.25 -17.62 11.81
C THR A 179 -9.75 -16.76 10.65
N ALA A 180 -8.45 -16.83 10.37
CA ALA A 180 -7.89 -16.22 9.17
C ALA A 180 -8.57 -16.87 7.95
N SER A 181 -9.42 -16.12 7.26
CA SER A 181 -9.87 -16.49 5.92
C SER A 181 -8.81 -16.01 4.94
N HIS A 182 -8.03 -16.94 4.40
CA HIS A 182 -7.14 -16.76 3.26
C HIS A 182 -7.92 -16.87 1.96
#